data_d966dc24ad93ae03f92409a7dc425829
#
_entry.id   d966dc24ad93ae03f92409a7dc425829
#
_cell.length_a   1.000
_cell.length_b   1.000
_cell.length_c   1.000
_cell.angle_alpha   90.00
_cell.angle_beta   90.00
_cell.angle_gamma   90.00
#
_symmetry.space_group_name_H-M   'P 1'
#
loop_
_entity.id
_entity.type
_entity.pdbx_description
1 polymer ?
#
loop_
_entity_poly.entity_id
_entity_poly.type
_entity_poly.pdbx_seq_one_letter_code
_entity_poly.pdbx_strand_id
1 'polypeptide(L)'
;MTTSSPTDTLVAGAGRRAGGTPVSLLNAQYLPTSRDWRTAAGRTDTPFEVDTFVRAAQQAEAAGFDALFQADFSGVNRAGLRAGPPLTVFEPFQAAAIIAGATSRIAVMPTVSTLHTHPSSFARSLASLDRISAGRAWVNVVSSFRPGTAIGIRREVPRDRRHAQTEEFIQVARALWASWPPAANTPDPATDRYVREDLITDVDHHGEFYEQSGPIDMAPYSAGFPFTLQATSSLAGLRLAARTADGVFAGTATLGAARELRRILRKEVQRAGRSADSVALLPGSYIHVVGTRDEAERLSRSRYRGIHALGGQRAVGELRTRYPGLRLDGVSPADRLPADVLPEDPDAVFAAFGSRYLPLWDLARTPGRTVAQFAAEVLVLSEHASFIGTPEQIGDELRRWYDDDGVDGFQTILGNDFEALCERVIPRFRGDDARGAHGGAHPRPVNRPSHRTA
;
A
#
# COMPACT_ATOMS: atom_id res chain seq x y z
N MET A 1 19.16 26.36 -7.14
CA MET A 1 17.71 26.02 -7.30
C MET A 1 17.56 24.58 -6.88
N THR A 2 17.12 24.39 -5.65
CA THR A 2 16.89 23.07 -5.06
C THR A 2 15.64 22.49 -5.68
N THR A 3 15.79 21.48 -6.53
CA THR A 3 14.68 20.67 -7.01
C THR A 3 14.15 19.88 -5.82
N SER A 4 12.95 20.20 -5.32
CA SER A 4 12.29 19.43 -4.30
C SER A 4 12.09 18.00 -4.82
N SER A 5 12.56 17.01 -4.06
CA SER A 5 12.30 15.59 -4.30
C SER A 5 10.79 15.36 -4.30
N PRO A 6 10.25 14.40 -5.08
CA PRO A 6 8.84 13.96 -4.94
C PRO A 6 8.48 13.61 -3.49
N THR A 7 9.45 13.17 -2.69
CA THR A 7 9.34 12.88 -1.27
C THR A 7 9.10 14.13 -0.43
N ASP A 8 9.76 15.27 -0.75
CA ASP A 8 9.61 16.52 -0.01
C ASP A 8 8.19 17.11 -0.12
N THR A 9 7.51 16.86 -1.23
CA THR A 9 6.14 17.35 -1.46
C THR A 9 5.10 16.54 -0.69
N LEU A 10 5.38 15.28 -0.35
CA LEU A 10 4.48 14.42 0.45
C LEU A 10 4.79 14.50 1.96
N VAL A 11 6.04 14.69 2.35
CA VAL A 11 6.46 14.77 3.76
C VAL A 11 6.11 16.11 4.41
N ALA A 12 6.02 17.18 3.65
CA ALA A 12 5.72 18.53 4.17
C ALA A 12 4.25 18.75 4.58
N GLY A 13 3.37 17.80 4.37
CA GLY A 13 1.94 17.88 4.72
C GLY A 13 1.23 16.63 4.29
N ALA A 14 1.49 15.54 5.01
CA ALA A 14 0.90 14.26 4.71
C ALA A 14 -0.63 14.32 4.79
N GLY A 15 -1.30 13.90 3.77
CA GLY A 15 -2.72 13.78 3.70
C GLY A 15 -3.28 14.31 2.39
N ARG A 16 -3.14 15.57 2.12
CA ARG A 16 -3.51 16.16 0.82
C ARG A 16 -2.35 16.97 0.30
N ARG A 17 -1.88 16.66 -0.90
CA ARG A 17 -0.88 17.49 -1.60
C ARG A 17 -1.38 18.94 -1.65
N ALA A 18 -0.46 19.91 -1.50
CA ALA A 18 -0.74 21.28 -1.91
C ALA A 18 -1.19 21.24 -3.38
N GLY A 19 -2.50 21.49 -3.63
CA GLY A 19 -3.09 21.37 -4.97
C GLY A 19 -4.16 20.26 -5.12
N GLY A 20 -4.46 19.46 -4.07
CA GLY A 20 -5.61 18.55 -4.05
C GLY A 20 -5.53 17.33 -4.97
N THR A 21 -4.33 16.88 -5.36
CA THR A 21 -4.18 15.69 -6.20
C THR A 21 -4.13 14.41 -5.35
N PRO A 22 -4.98 13.40 -5.61
CA PRO A 22 -4.99 12.14 -4.87
C PRO A 22 -3.73 11.32 -5.12
N VAL A 23 -3.30 10.57 -4.10
CA VAL A 23 -2.18 9.63 -4.22
C VAL A 23 -2.62 8.37 -4.97
N SER A 24 -1.82 7.92 -5.92
CA SER A 24 -2.10 6.73 -6.71
C SER A 24 -0.92 5.75 -6.66
N LEU A 25 -1.12 4.65 -5.94
CA LEU A 25 -0.16 3.56 -5.88
C LEU A 25 -0.65 2.40 -6.76
N LEU A 26 0.25 1.77 -7.48
CA LEU A 26 -0.02 0.57 -8.26
C LEU A 26 0.64 -0.64 -7.60
N ASN A 27 -0.14 -1.70 -7.39
CA ASN A 27 0.41 -2.96 -6.90
C ASN A 27 1.11 -3.70 -8.05
N ALA A 28 2.43 -3.66 -8.05
CA ALA A 28 3.26 -4.23 -9.09
C ALA A 28 3.28 -5.78 -9.14
N GLN A 29 2.81 -6.46 -8.10
CA GLN A 29 2.69 -7.93 -8.12
C GLN A 29 1.70 -8.44 -9.16
N TYR A 30 0.73 -7.61 -9.53
CA TYR A 30 -0.30 -7.95 -10.51
C TYR A 30 0.03 -7.44 -11.92
N LEU A 31 1.17 -6.77 -12.09
CA LEU A 31 1.72 -6.45 -13.41
C LEU A 31 2.34 -7.73 -13.99
N PRO A 32 2.14 -7.96 -15.10
CA PRO A 32 1.39 -8.18 -16.29
C PRO A 32 0.38 -9.33 -16.19
N THR A 33 0.02 -9.80 -15.01
CA THR A 33 -0.90 -10.95 -14.80
C THR A 33 -2.36 -10.64 -15.12
N SER A 34 -2.65 -9.41 -15.59
CA SER A 34 -3.98 -9.03 -16.07
C SER A 34 -4.45 -9.85 -17.27
N ARG A 35 -3.53 -10.51 -17.99
CA ARG A 35 -3.87 -11.41 -19.09
C ARG A 35 -4.09 -12.83 -18.59
N ASP A 36 -5.18 -13.45 -18.99
CA ASP A 36 -5.44 -14.85 -18.67
C ASP A 36 -4.29 -15.72 -19.21
N TRP A 37 -3.46 -16.26 -18.32
CA TRP A 37 -2.33 -17.13 -18.64
C TRP A 37 -2.75 -18.38 -19.46
N ARG A 38 -4.05 -18.70 -19.48
CA ARG A 38 -4.60 -19.80 -20.28
C ARG A 38 -4.66 -19.48 -21.75
N THR A 39 -4.63 -18.20 -22.13
CA THR A 39 -4.58 -17.75 -23.52
C THR A 39 -3.16 -17.77 -24.09
N ALA A 40 -3.04 -17.78 -25.42
CA ALA A 40 -1.73 -17.69 -26.06
C ALA A 40 -0.99 -16.39 -25.70
N ALA A 41 -1.69 -15.24 -25.71
CA ALA A 41 -1.12 -13.95 -25.33
C ALA A 41 -0.68 -13.90 -23.86
N GLY A 42 -1.44 -14.50 -22.94
CA GLY A 42 -1.06 -14.54 -21.54
C GLY A 42 0.12 -15.48 -21.23
N ARG A 43 0.43 -16.45 -22.10
CA ARG A 43 1.61 -17.31 -21.97
C ARG A 43 2.91 -16.66 -22.42
N THR A 44 2.85 -15.69 -23.31
CA THR A 44 4.03 -14.95 -23.78
C THR A 44 4.39 -13.79 -22.87
N ASP A 45 3.42 -13.21 -22.19
CA ASP A 45 3.58 -12.10 -21.24
C ASP A 45 3.59 -12.65 -19.80
N THR A 46 4.64 -13.33 -19.40
CA THR A 46 4.72 -13.93 -18.08
C THR A 46 5.24 -12.92 -17.06
N PRO A 47 4.83 -12.98 -15.80
CA PRO A 47 5.35 -12.11 -14.74
C PRO A 47 6.83 -12.40 -14.41
N PHE A 48 7.40 -13.49 -14.94
CA PHE A 48 8.80 -13.87 -14.75
C PHE A 48 9.77 -13.15 -15.68
N GLU A 49 9.25 -12.47 -16.73
CA GLU A 49 10.08 -11.75 -17.69
C GLU A 49 10.37 -10.32 -17.21
N VAL A 50 11.66 -10.01 -17.00
CA VAL A 50 12.10 -8.69 -16.53
C VAL A 50 11.65 -7.57 -17.48
N ASP A 51 11.76 -7.78 -18.79
CA ASP A 51 11.36 -6.78 -19.79
C ASP A 51 9.87 -6.44 -19.73
N THR A 52 9.02 -7.44 -19.46
CA THR A 52 7.58 -7.22 -19.30
C THR A 52 7.28 -6.40 -18.03
N PHE A 53 8.01 -6.69 -16.96
CA PHE A 53 7.91 -5.96 -15.71
C PHE A 53 8.37 -4.50 -15.86
N VAL A 54 9.48 -4.27 -16.55
CA VAL A 54 10.02 -2.92 -16.85
C VAL A 54 9.06 -2.12 -17.71
N ARG A 55 8.55 -2.70 -18.81
CA ARG A 55 7.58 -2.01 -19.67
C ARG A 55 6.32 -1.58 -18.91
N ALA A 56 5.79 -2.46 -18.06
CA ALA A 56 4.63 -2.13 -17.24
C ALA A 56 4.93 -1.00 -16.22
N ALA A 57 6.13 -0.98 -15.66
CA ALA A 57 6.56 0.10 -14.77
C ALA A 57 6.66 1.45 -15.49
N GLN A 58 7.18 1.46 -16.71
CA GLN A 58 7.26 2.66 -17.55
C GLN A 58 5.88 3.16 -17.98
N GLN A 59 4.95 2.27 -18.29
CA GLN A 59 3.55 2.62 -18.57
C GLN A 59 2.86 3.23 -17.34
N ALA A 60 3.06 2.65 -16.16
CA ALA A 60 2.55 3.21 -14.91
C ALA A 60 3.13 4.60 -14.62
N GLU A 61 4.42 4.81 -14.84
CA GLU A 61 5.07 6.11 -14.72
C GLU A 61 4.46 7.13 -15.70
N ALA A 62 4.26 6.74 -16.96
CA ALA A 62 3.65 7.60 -17.98
C ALA A 62 2.20 7.96 -17.64
N ALA A 63 1.44 7.03 -17.04
CA ALA A 63 0.07 7.24 -16.59
C ALA A 63 -0.03 8.16 -15.36
N GLY A 64 1.09 8.43 -14.68
CA GLY A 64 1.12 9.31 -13.52
C GLY A 64 0.85 8.62 -12.18
N PHE A 65 1.09 7.32 -12.06
CA PHE A 65 1.15 6.69 -10.74
C PHE A 65 2.28 7.30 -9.90
N ASP A 66 2.04 7.46 -8.60
CA ASP A 66 3.01 8.03 -7.67
C ASP A 66 4.07 7.01 -7.26
N ALA A 67 3.67 5.76 -7.04
CA ALA A 67 4.60 4.70 -6.68
C ALA A 67 4.15 3.33 -7.18
N LEU A 68 5.15 2.46 -7.39
CA LEU A 68 4.96 1.03 -7.60
C LEU A 68 5.19 0.29 -6.28
N PHE A 69 4.12 -0.26 -5.75
CA PHE A 69 4.10 -1.01 -4.50
C PHE A 69 4.43 -2.49 -4.75
N GLN A 70 5.47 -2.99 -4.10
CA GLN A 70 5.89 -4.39 -4.14
C GLN A 70 5.47 -5.07 -2.84
N ALA A 71 4.32 -5.74 -2.83
CA ALA A 71 3.94 -6.52 -1.67
C ALA A 71 4.84 -7.75 -1.54
N ASP A 72 4.98 -8.24 -0.31
CA ASP A 72 5.69 -9.48 0.00
C ASP A 72 4.86 -10.39 0.91
N PHE A 73 4.92 -11.68 0.62
CA PHE A 73 4.26 -12.71 1.40
C PHE A 73 5.28 -13.78 1.76
N SER A 74 5.70 -13.80 3.01
CA SER A 74 6.55 -14.87 3.51
C SER A 74 5.85 -16.22 3.39
N GLY A 75 6.47 -17.15 2.64
CA GLY A 75 6.00 -18.50 2.44
C GLY A 75 5.02 -18.72 1.28
N VAL A 76 4.85 -19.98 0.92
CA VAL A 76 4.10 -20.41 -0.27
C VAL A 76 2.61 -20.60 0.04
N ASN A 77 1.75 -19.95 -0.73
CA ASN A 77 0.31 -20.25 -0.76
C ASN A 77 0.00 -21.34 -1.80
N ARG A 78 0.03 -22.61 -1.41
CA ARG A 78 -0.23 -23.73 -2.32
C ARG A 78 -1.62 -23.69 -2.97
N ALA A 79 -2.64 -23.18 -2.27
CA ALA A 79 -3.98 -23.03 -2.84
C ALA A 79 -4.00 -21.94 -3.91
N GLY A 80 -3.32 -20.82 -3.67
CA GLY A 80 -3.16 -19.73 -4.67
C GLY A 80 -2.43 -20.20 -5.92
N LEU A 81 -1.36 -21.00 -5.77
CA LEU A 81 -0.60 -21.55 -6.92
C LEU A 81 -1.41 -22.49 -7.82
N ARG A 82 -2.48 -23.11 -7.31
CA ARG A 82 -3.39 -23.91 -8.14
C ARG A 82 -4.31 -23.03 -9.00
N ALA A 83 -4.53 -21.79 -8.59
CA ALA A 83 -5.43 -20.87 -9.27
C ALA A 83 -4.70 -19.96 -10.26
N GLY A 84 -3.43 -19.66 -10.05
CA GLY A 84 -2.67 -18.73 -10.87
C GLY A 84 -1.18 -18.66 -10.50
N PRO A 85 -0.45 -17.69 -11.07
CA PRO A 85 0.97 -17.50 -10.79
C PRO A 85 1.21 -17.10 -9.32
N PRO A 86 2.45 -17.23 -8.82
CA PRO A 86 2.79 -16.80 -7.47
C PRO A 86 2.57 -15.28 -7.32
N LEU A 87 2.19 -14.87 -6.11
CA LEU A 87 1.99 -13.45 -5.80
C LEU A 87 3.31 -12.67 -5.77
N THR A 88 4.40 -13.31 -5.37
CA THR A 88 5.74 -12.72 -5.36
C THR A 88 6.60 -13.44 -6.40
N VAL A 89 7.03 -12.72 -7.42
CA VAL A 89 7.87 -13.25 -8.50
C VAL A 89 9.33 -12.92 -8.29
N PHE A 90 9.59 -11.68 -7.88
CA PHE A 90 10.91 -11.17 -7.51
C PHE A 90 10.90 -10.73 -6.05
N GLU A 91 12.05 -10.84 -5.40
CA GLU A 91 12.22 -10.25 -4.08
C GLU A 91 12.01 -8.73 -4.16
N PRO A 92 11.27 -8.10 -3.22
CA PRO A 92 10.79 -6.73 -3.36
C PRO A 92 11.88 -5.67 -3.59
N PHE A 93 13.01 -5.74 -2.89
CA PHE A 93 14.11 -4.78 -3.07
C PHE A 93 14.82 -4.95 -4.42
N GLN A 94 14.97 -6.20 -4.90
CA GLN A 94 15.53 -6.46 -6.22
C GLN A 94 14.62 -5.97 -7.33
N ALA A 95 13.31 -6.23 -7.21
CA ALA A 95 12.31 -5.71 -8.13
C ALA A 95 12.29 -4.17 -8.16
N ALA A 96 12.33 -3.54 -6.98
CA ALA A 96 12.36 -2.09 -6.85
C ALA A 96 13.63 -1.49 -7.49
N ALA A 97 14.78 -2.13 -7.35
CA ALA A 97 16.04 -1.68 -7.98
C ALA A 97 15.99 -1.75 -9.51
N ILE A 98 15.41 -2.83 -10.08
CA ILE A 98 15.20 -2.97 -11.53
C ILE A 98 14.30 -1.82 -12.04
N ILE A 99 13.17 -1.58 -11.39
CA ILE A 99 12.24 -0.51 -11.75
C ILE A 99 12.90 0.86 -11.63
N ALA A 100 13.63 1.11 -10.53
CA ALA A 100 14.31 2.37 -10.28
C ALA A 100 15.31 2.72 -11.37
N GLY A 101 16.04 1.70 -11.89
CA GLY A 101 16.98 1.86 -13.00
C GLY A 101 16.32 2.10 -14.37
N ALA A 102 15.06 1.72 -14.53
CA ALA A 102 14.30 1.79 -15.78
C ALA A 102 13.30 2.97 -15.83
N THR A 103 13.14 3.71 -14.74
CA THR A 103 12.18 4.82 -14.57
C THR A 103 12.87 6.06 -14.01
N SER A 104 12.21 7.22 -14.04
CA SER A 104 12.83 8.50 -13.67
C SER A 104 12.04 9.33 -12.65
N ARG A 105 10.75 9.05 -12.45
CA ARG A 105 9.83 9.86 -11.62
C ARG A 105 9.07 9.04 -10.60
N ILE A 106 8.56 7.87 -11.00
CA ILE A 106 7.74 7.03 -10.14
C ILE A 106 8.55 6.53 -8.94
N ALA A 107 7.97 6.59 -7.76
CA ALA A 107 8.59 6.03 -6.57
C ALA A 107 8.52 4.49 -6.59
N VAL A 108 9.49 3.86 -5.95
CA VAL A 108 9.57 2.40 -5.80
C VAL A 108 9.42 2.04 -4.34
N MET A 109 8.45 1.16 -4.04
CA MET A 109 8.03 0.86 -2.67
C MET A 109 8.10 -0.64 -2.38
N PRO A 110 9.29 -1.19 -2.03
CA PRO A 110 9.41 -2.57 -1.58
C PRO A 110 8.74 -2.76 -0.20
N THR A 111 8.29 -3.98 0.06
CA THR A 111 7.83 -4.40 1.38
C THR A 111 8.99 -5.02 2.17
N VAL A 112 9.10 -4.66 3.44
CA VAL A 112 9.99 -5.29 4.41
C VAL A 112 9.20 -5.86 5.58
N SER A 113 9.55 -7.07 5.99
CA SER A 113 9.01 -7.69 7.19
C SER A 113 9.99 -7.56 8.36
N THR A 114 9.52 -6.97 9.46
CA THR A 114 10.32 -6.78 10.67
C THR A 114 10.56 -8.07 11.45
N LEU A 115 9.85 -9.15 11.12
CA LEU A 115 10.05 -10.44 11.80
C LEU A 115 11.33 -11.17 11.41
N HIS A 116 11.85 -10.93 10.22
CA HIS A 116 12.98 -11.68 9.68
C HIS A 116 14.06 -10.82 9.02
N THR A 117 13.94 -9.51 9.15
CA THR A 117 14.95 -8.57 8.66
C THR A 117 15.52 -7.81 9.86
N HIS A 118 16.83 -7.65 9.91
CA HIS A 118 17.47 -6.81 10.92
C HIS A 118 17.43 -5.34 10.48
N PRO A 119 17.21 -4.37 11.38
CA PRO A 119 17.07 -2.95 11.00
C PRO A 119 18.33 -2.38 10.30
N SER A 120 19.55 -2.84 10.64
CA SER A 120 20.75 -2.39 9.93
C SER A 120 20.85 -2.93 8.50
N SER A 121 20.50 -4.20 8.27
CA SER A 121 20.44 -4.76 6.91
C SER A 121 19.39 -4.06 6.06
N PHE A 122 18.24 -3.75 6.67
CA PHE A 122 17.18 -2.98 6.03
C PHE A 122 17.64 -1.56 5.68
N ALA A 123 18.23 -0.83 6.64
CA ALA A 123 18.70 0.54 6.42
C ALA A 123 19.72 0.62 5.27
N ARG A 124 20.66 -0.35 5.18
CA ARG A 124 21.61 -0.47 4.07
C ARG A 124 20.93 -0.71 2.73
N SER A 125 19.99 -1.65 2.67
CA SER A 125 19.25 -1.96 1.44
C SER A 125 18.44 -0.75 0.97
N LEU A 126 17.78 -0.07 1.92
CA LEU A 126 16.96 1.12 1.63
C LEU A 126 17.83 2.31 1.19
N ALA A 127 19.00 2.53 1.83
CA ALA A 127 19.94 3.58 1.41
C ALA A 127 20.51 3.32 0.01
N SER A 128 20.80 2.06 -0.32
CA SER A 128 21.20 1.68 -1.68
C SER A 128 20.10 1.96 -2.70
N LEU A 129 18.86 1.56 -2.39
CA LEU A 129 17.71 1.81 -3.25
C LEU A 129 17.44 3.31 -3.43
N ASP A 130 17.58 4.09 -2.37
CA ASP A 130 17.41 5.54 -2.40
C ASP A 130 18.45 6.22 -3.34
N ARG A 131 19.69 5.74 -3.32
CA ARG A 131 20.73 6.18 -4.28
C ARG A 131 20.45 5.74 -5.70
N ILE A 132 20.08 4.49 -5.93
CA ILE A 132 19.76 3.96 -7.27
C ILE A 132 18.58 4.74 -7.88
N SER A 133 17.60 5.06 -7.06
CA SER A 133 16.39 5.77 -7.47
C SER A 133 16.52 7.30 -7.46
N ALA A 134 17.66 7.87 -7.03
CA ALA A 134 17.84 9.31 -6.85
C ALA A 134 16.74 9.94 -5.96
N GLY A 135 16.51 9.35 -4.78
CA GLY A 135 15.58 9.86 -3.77
C GLY A 135 14.12 9.46 -3.97
N ARG A 136 13.83 8.43 -4.81
CA ARG A 136 12.46 7.94 -5.07
C ARG A 136 12.13 6.65 -4.30
N ALA A 137 12.97 6.25 -3.34
CA ALA A 137 12.67 5.11 -2.49
C ALA A 137 11.55 5.46 -1.50
N TRP A 138 10.55 4.61 -1.44
CA TRP A 138 9.53 4.52 -0.40
C TRP A 138 9.61 3.14 0.23
N VAL A 139 8.89 2.87 1.31
CA VAL A 139 8.89 1.52 1.91
C VAL A 139 7.55 1.18 2.53
N ASN A 140 7.13 -0.06 2.39
CA ASN A 140 6.03 -0.65 3.15
C ASN A 140 6.62 -1.52 4.28
N VAL A 141 6.38 -1.15 5.53
CA VAL A 141 6.88 -1.88 6.70
C VAL A 141 5.77 -2.70 7.32
N VAL A 142 5.95 -4.01 7.41
CA VAL A 142 4.94 -4.92 7.95
C VAL A 142 5.46 -5.73 9.13
N SER A 143 4.59 -5.95 10.12
CA SER A 143 4.83 -6.84 11.27
C SER A 143 4.55 -8.32 10.96
N SER A 144 4.39 -8.65 9.68
CA SER A 144 4.05 -9.94 9.09
C SER A 144 2.76 -10.61 9.57
N PHE A 145 1.97 -11.04 8.61
CA PHE A 145 0.71 -11.72 8.83
C PHE A 145 0.86 -13.22 9.12
N ARG A 146 1.91 -13.85 8.56
CA ARG A 146 2.13 -15.31 8.65
C ARG A 146 3.23 -15.66 9.65
N PRO A 147 3.15 -16.87 10.25
CA PRO A 147 4.19 -17.38 11.12
C PRO A 147 5.56 -17.45 10.42
N GLY A 148 6.62 -17.05 11.12
CA GLY A 148 8.00 -17.07 10.63
C GLY A 148 8.58 -18.47 10.39
N THR A 149 7.87 -19.55 10.76
CA THR A 149 8.29 -20.94 10.56
C THR A 149 8.50 -21.29 9.09
N ALA A 150 7.75 -20.66 8.16
CA ALA A 150 7.91 -20.85 6.72
C ALA A 150 9.26 -20.38 6.17
N ILE A 151 9.98 -19.52 6.92
CA ILE A 151 11.29 -18.94 6.58
C ILE A 151 12.38 -19.29 7.59
N GLY A 152 12.15 -20.31 8.42
CA GLY A 152 13.16 -20.88 9.33
C GLY A 152 13.36 -20.12 10.65
N ILE A 153 12.47 -19.21 11.02
CA ILE A 153 12.54 -18.53 12.33
C ILE A 153 12.14 -19.52 13.43
N ARG A 154 13.10 -19.87 14.28
CA ARG A 154 12.89 -20.84 15.37
C ARG A 154 12.13 -20.28 16.57
N ARG A 155 12.28 -18.98 16.85
CA ARG A 155 11.62 -18.30 17.96
C ARG A 155 10.81 -17.14 17.43
N GLU A 156 9.51 -17.35 17.37
CA GLU A 156 8.59 -16.28 16.96
C GLU A 156 8.37 -15.29 18.09
N VAL A 157 8.34 -14.00 17.74
CA VAL A 157 7.84 -12.97 18.64
C VAL A 157 6.32 -13.15 18.78
N PRO A 158 5.78 -13.21 20.00
CA PRO A 158 4.35 -13.28 20.24
C PRO A 158 3.59 -12.17 19.51
N ARG A 159 2.38 -12.48 19.03
CA ARG A 159 1.62 -11.58 18.16
C ARG A 159 1.38 -10.20 18.79
N ASP A 160 1.12 -10.16 20.07
CA ASP A 160 0.90 -8.95 20.88
C ASP A 160 2.16 -8.07 20.97
N ARG A 161 3.35 -8.66 20.85
CA ARG A 161 4.63 -7.96 20.92
C ARG A 161 5.21 -7.56 19.54
N ARG A 162 4.68 -8.08 18.44
CA ARG A 162 5.17 -7.78 17.08
C ARG A 162 5.08 -6.29 16.72
N HIS A 163 4.07 -5.59 17.23
CA HIS A 163 3.97 -4.15 17.00
C HIS A 163 5.06 -3.36 17.73
N ALA A 164 5.41 -3.76 18.96
CA ALA A 164 6.53 -3.15 19.70
C ALA A 164 7.87 -3.40 18.98
N GLN A 165 8.09 -4.64 18.52
CA GLN A 165 9.27 -4.96 17.70
C GLN A 165 9.33 -4.13 16.42
N THR A 166 8.20 -3.94 15.72
CA THR A 166 8.13 -3.13 14.50
C THR A 166 8.43 -1.66 14.79
N GLU A 167 7.93 -1.14 15.91
CA GLU A 167 8.21 0.24 16.34
C GLU A 167 9.71 0.46 16.59
N GLU A 168 10.33 -0.42 17.36
CA GLU A 168 11.77 -0.38 17.63
C GLU A 168 12.60 -0.56 16.36
N PHE A 169 12.19 -1.47 15.46
CA PHE A 169 12.81 -1.63 14.15
C PHE A 169 12.86 -0.33 13.36
N ILE A 170 11.74 0.39 13.28
CA ILE A 170 11.66 1.67 12.57
C ILE A 170 12.50 2.74 13.26
N GLN A 171 12.51 2.79 14.58
CA GLN A 171 13.32 3.73 15.35
C GLN A 171 14.82 3.53 15.07
N VAL A 172 15.31 2.29 15.13
CA VAL A 172 16.72 1.96 14.82
C VAL A 172 17.05 2.29 13.37
N ALA A 173 16.18 1.92 12.42
CA ALA A 173 16.41 2.22 11.00
C ALA A 173 16.48 3.74 10.74
N ARG A 174 15.64 4.55 11.38
CA ARG A 174 15.67 6.01 11.28
C ARG A 174 16.92 6.61 11.92
N ALA A 175 17.36 6.09 13.05
CA ALA A 175 18.60 6.51 13.70
C ALA A 175 19.81 6.23 12.80
N LEU A 176 19.88 5.02 12.22
CA LEU A 176 20.92 4.65 11.25
C LEU A 176 20.89 5.54 10.01
N TRP A 177 19.70 5.86 9.48
CA TRP A 177 19.56 6.76 8.33
C TRP A 177 20.11 8.14 8.61
N ALA A 178 19.80 8.70 9.78
CA ALA A 178 20.24 10.01 10.19
C ALA A 178 21.73 10.07 10.56
N SER A 179 22.36 8.93 10.88
CA SER A 179 23.73 8.86 11.37
C SER A 179 24.78 9.27 10.34
N TRP A 180 24.46 9.16 9.05
CA TRP A 180 25.33 9.61 7.95
C TRP A 180 24.57 10.53 6.99
N PRO A 181 24.52 11.84 7.27
CA PRO A 181 23.80 12.77 6.42
C PRO A 181 24.46 12.93 5.05
N PRO A 182 23.71 13.14 3.96
CA PRO A 182 24.26 13.32 2.61
C PRO A 182 25.30 14.44 2.53
N ALA A 183 25.17 15.47 3.36
CA ALA A 183 26.12 16.59 3.44
C ALA A 183 27.53 16.19 3.88
N ALA A 184 27.69 15.00 4.52
CA ALA A 184 29.00 14.48 4.87
C ALA A 184 29.81 14.03 3.64
N ASN A 185 29.14 13.71 2.52
CA ASN A 185 29.80 13.28 1.28
C ASN A 185 30.20 14.48 0.41
N THR A 186 31.06 15.32 0.92
CA THR A 186 31.57 16.50 0.22
C THR A 186 33.07 16.39 0.12
N PRO A 187 33.62 15.84 -0.98
CA PRO A 187 35.08 15.75 -1.17
C PRO A 187 35.71 17.12 -1.19
N ASP A 188 36.77 17.30 -0.41
CA ASP A 188 37.58 18.50 -0.37
C ASP A 188 39.06 18.16 -0.68
N PRO A 189 39.49 18.29 -1.94
CA PRO A 189 40.85 18.02 -2.34
C PRO A 189 41.90 18.93 -1.67
N ALA A 190 41.50 20.12 -1.20
CA ALA A 190 42.43 21.07 -0.57
C ALA A 190 42.86 20.59 0.83
N THR A 191 42.00 19.83 1.51
CA THR A 191 42.27 19.25 2.83
C THR A 191 42.51 17.75 2.80
N ASP A 192 42.56 17.12 1.61
CA ASP A 192 42.68 15.67 1.40
C ASP A 192 41.61 14.88 2.15
N ARG A 193 40.40 15.39 2.18
CA ARG A 193 39.23 14.76 2.82
C ARG A 193 38.23 14.38 1.78
N TYR A 194 37.83 13.08 1.77
CA TYR A 194 36.75 12.58 0.92
C TYR A 194 35.38 12.72 1.56
N VAL A 195 35.31 12.63 2.89
CA VAL A 195 34.08 12.68 3.68
C VAL A 195 34.31 13.60 4.89
N ARG A 196 33.28 14.34 5.25
CA ARG A 196 33.18 15.10 6.50
C ARG A 196 32.83 14.15 7.65
N GLU A 197 33.82 13.47 8.22
CA GLU A 197 33.65 12.52 9.32
C GLU A 197 33.02 13.17 10.56
N ASP A 198 33.28 14.44 10.78
CA ASP A 198 32.71 15.26 11.85
C ASP A 198 31.17 15.40 11.80
N LEU A 199 30.56 15.07 10.67
CA LEU A 199 29.08 15.05 10.49
C LEU A 199 28.48 13.66 10.66
N ILE A 200 29.30 12.60 10.77
CA ILE A 200 28.83 11.23 10.98
C ILE A 200 28.71 10.99 12.49
N THR A 201 27.57 10.49 12.93
CA THR A 201 27.28 10.26 14.33
C THR A 201 27.05 8.79 14.62
N ASP A 202 27.55 8.29 15.75
CA ASP A 202 27.28 6.92 16.17
C ASP A 202 25.82 6.76 16.60
N VAL A 203 25.25 5.62 16.29
CA VAL A 203 24.01 5.14 16.89
C VAL A 203 24.42 4.27 18.08
N ASP A 204 23.80 4.52 19.23
CA ASP A 204 23.97 3.69 20.45
C ASP A 204 22.57 3.35 20.94
N HIS A 205 22.07 2.16 20.54
CA HIS A 205 20.74 1.70 20.85
C HIS A 205 20.78 0.34 21.56
N HIS A 206 20.22 0.31 22.74
CA HIS A 206 20.02 -0.88 23.57
C HIS A 206 18.54 -1.05 23.87
N GLY A 207 17.84 -1.77 22.99
CA GLY A 207 16.40 -1.96 23.10
C GLY A 207 16.00 -3.35 23.54
N GLU A 208 14.71 -3.61 23.49
CA GLU A 208 14.16 -4.91 23.86
C GLU A 208 14.40 -5.97 22.78
N PHE A 209 14.40 -5.56 21.51
CA PHE A 209 14.47 -6.45 20.35
C PHE A 209 15.77 -6.32 19.58
N TYR A 210 16.42 -5.16 19.64
CA TYR A 210 17.60 -4.86 18.86
C TYR A 210 18.68 -4.15 19.67
N GLU A 211 19.93 -4.47 19.35
CA GLU A 211 21.10 -3.72 19.77
C GLU A 211 21.81 -3.21 18.52
N GLN A 212 22.20 -1.94 18.53
CA GLN A 212 22.92 -1.31 17.43
C GLN A 212 23.94 -0.33 17.96
N SER A 213 25.19 -0.48 17.52
CA SER A 213 26.25 0.47 17.79
C SER A 213 26.93 0.90 16.49
N GLY A 214 27.41 2.14 16.46
CA GLY A 214 28.04 2.74 15.28
C GLY A 214 27.04 3.21 14.21
N PRO A 215 27.52 3.98 13.23
CA PRO A 215 26.70 4.56 12.17
C PRO A 215 26.32 3.49 11.11
N ILE A 216 25.46 3.90 10.18
CA ILE A 216 25.32 3.16 8.92
C ILE A 216 26.61 3.25 8.11
N ASP A 217 26.93 2.21 7.34
CA ASP A 217 28.18 2.13 6.55
C ASP A 217 28.04 2.66 5.12
N MET A 218 26.94 3.30 4.80
CA MET A 218 26.73 4.01 3.53
C MET A 218 25.73 5.16 3.68
N ALA A 219 26.07 6.31 3.11
CA ALA A 219 25.19 7.45 3.13
C ALA A 219 23.97 7.25 2.23
N PRO A 220 22.75 7.54 2.68
CA PRO A 220 21.59 7.65 1.81
C PRO A 220 21.75 8.80 0.81
N TYR A 221 20.91 8.83 -0.23
CA TYR A 221 20.82 9.96 -1.15
C TYR A 221 20.03 11.11 -0.54
N SER A 222 18.92 10.79 0.13
CA SER A 222 17.98 11.73 0.76
C SER A 222 18.36 12.02 2.22
N ALA A 223 18.21 13.26 2.66
CA ALA A 223 18.40 13.61 4.08
C ALA A 223 17.29 13.07 4.97
N GLY A 224 16.02 13.13 4.49
CA GLY A 224 14.86 12.61 5.20
C GLY A 224 14.68 11.10 5.01
N PHE A 225 14.13 10.44 6.03
CA PHE A 225 13.76 9.03 5.90
C PHE A 225 12.66 8.84 4.85
N PRO A 226 12.70 7.79 4.02
CA PRO A 226 11.72 7.55 2.98
C PRO A 226 10.28 7.44 3.48
N PHE A 227 9.32 7.83 2.62
CA PHE A 227 7.89 7.64 2.89
C PHE A 227 7.61 6.20 3.33
N THR A 228 6.99 6.08 4.49
CA THR A 228 6.73 4.78 5.14
C THR A 228 5.25 4.48 5.12
N LEU A 229 4.86 3.43 4.37
CA LEU A 229 3.53 2.85 4.39
C LEU A 229 3.47 1.72 5.42
N GLN A 230 2.33 1.57 6.08
CA GLN A 230 2.05 0.39 6.91
C GLN A 230 0.71 -0.24 6.54
N ALA A 231 0.73 -1.55 6.30
CA ALA A 231 -0.47 -2.33 6.05
C ALA A 231 -1.07 -2.79 7.39
N THR A 232 -2.29 -2.34 7.71
CA THR A 232 -2.95 -2.72 8.96
C THR A 232 -4.48 -2.75 8.84
N SER A 233 -5.10 -3.65 9.63
CA SER A 233 -6.56 -3.75 9.76
C SER A 233 -7.02 -3.71 11.23
N SER A 234 -6.09 -3.54 12.19
CA SER A 234 -6.40 -3.58 13.62
C SER A 234 -6.12 -2.24 14.31
N LEU A 235 -6.79 -1.97 15.44
CA LEU A 235 -6.55 -0.76 16.22
C LEU A 235 -5.10 -0.66 16.73
N ALA A 236 -4.51 -1.77 17.16
CA ALA A 236 -3.12 -1.79 17.61
C ALA A 236 -2.14 -1.43 16.47
N GLY A 237 -2.36 -1.97 15.26
CA GLY A 237 -1.58 -1.61 14.09
C GLY A 237 -1.81 -0.17 13.64
N LEU A 238 -3.05 0.34 13.75
CA LEU A 238 -3.35 1.74 13.42
C LEU A 238 -2.65 2.72 14.38
N ARG A 239 -2.58 2.38 15.68
CA ARG A 239 -1.82 3.14 16.68
C ARG A 239 -0.32 3.14 16.41
N LEU A 240 0.24 2.00 15.98
CA LEU A 240 1.62 1.94 15.54
C LEU A 240 1.84 2.86 14.32
N ALA A 241 1.01 2.72 13.28
CA ALA A 241 1.09 3.56 12.08
C ALA A 241 0.96 5.06 12.41
N ALA A 242 0.07 5.43 13.32
CA ALA A 242 -0.11 6.80 13.79
C ALA A 242 1.19 7.41 14.36
N ARG A 243 2.07 6.60 14.96
CA ARG A 243 3.38 7.06 15.49
C ARG A 243 4.50 7.00 14.47
N THR A 244 4.46 6.04 13.55
CA THR A 244 5.65 5.66 12.76
C THR A 244 5.47 5.74 11.25
N ALA A 245 4.26 5.86 10.72
CA ALA A 245 4.01 5.85 9.28
C ALA A 245 3.64 7.23 8.72
N ASP A 246 3.76 7.35 7.40
CA ASP A 246 3.28 8.49 6.60
C ASP A 246 2.02 8.10 5.81
N GLY A 247 1.75 6.81 5.68
CA GLY A 247 0.54 6.29 5.07
C GLY A 247 0.10 4.97 5.67
N VAL A 248 -1.20 4.71 5.58
CA VAL A 248 -1.84 3.45 5.99
C VAL A 248 -2.50 2.80 4.79
N PHE A 249 -2.12 1.56 4.52
CA PHE A 249 -2.84 0.66 3.63
C PHE A 249 -3.81 -0.19 4.45
N ALA A 250 -5.10 -0.10 4.16
CA ALA A 250 -6.12 -0.85 4.88
C ALA A 250 -7.23 -1.35 3.95
N GLY A 251 -7.96 -2.37 4.40
CA GLY A 251 -9.14 -2.86 3.71
C GLY A 251 -10.36 -2.00 4.09
N THR A 252 -11.01 -1.39 3.09
CA THR A 252 -12.34 -0.78 3.22
C THR A 252 -13.12 -1.07 1.94
N ALA A 253 -14.30 -1.68 2.05
CA ALA A 253 -15.08 -2.08 0.88
C ALA A 253 -16.15 -1.05 0.49
N THR A 254 -16.47 -0.08 1.36
CA THR A 254 -17.49 0.97 1.12
C THR A 254 -16.95 2.35 1.47
N LEU A 255 -17.51 3.39 0.85
CA LEU A 255 -17.13 4.78 1.12
C LEU A 255 -17.44 5.18 2.57
N GLY A 256 -18.58 4.72 3.12
CA GLY A 256 -18.93 4.97 4.53
C GLY A 256 -17.88 4.39 5.49
N ALA A 257 -17.45 3.14 5.24
CA ALA A 257 -16.37 2.52 6.02
C ALA A 257 -15.02 3.26 5.88
N ALA A 258 -14.71 3.76 4.69
CA ALA A 258 -13.49 4.52 4.46
C ALA A 258 -13.49 5.85 5.24
N ARG A 259 -14.61 6.57 5.27
CA ARG A 259 -14.78 7.79 6.08
C ARG A 259 -14.60 7.53 7.57
N GLU A 260 -15.22 6.46 8.09
CA GLU A 260 -15.06 6.09 9.49
C GLU A 260 -13.63 5.70 9.84
N LEU A 261 -12.98 4.89 9.00
CA LEU A 261 -11.58 4.51 9.21
C LEU A 261 -10.68 5.75 9.18
N ARG A 262 -10.91 6.69 8.26
CA ARG A 262 -10.14 7.94 8.21
C ARG A 262 -10.35 8.79 9.46
N ARG A 263 -11.59 8.92 9.94
CA ARG A 263 -11.90 9.60 11.20
C ARG A 263 -11.16 8.97 12.38
N ILE A 264 -11.16 7.64 12.47
CA ILE A 264 -10.45 6.89 13.51
C ILE A 264 -8.94 7.10 13.38
N LEU A 265 -8.38 7.04 12.17
CA LEU A 265 -6.97 7.27 11.91
C LEU A 265 -6.54 8.68 12.39
N ARG A 266 -7.26 9.72 11.99
CA ARG A 266 -7.01 11.11 12.42
C ARG A 266 -6.97 11.25 13.95
N LYS A 267 -7.93 10.60 14.63
CA LYS A 267 -8.00 10.58 16.11
C LYS A 267 -6.75 9.91 16.74
N GLU A 268 -6.31 8.77 16.21
CA GLU A 268 -5.12 8.09 16.72
C GLU A 268 -3.82 8.84 16.37
N VAL A 269 -3.74 9.52 15.22
CA VAL A 269 -2.62 10.39 14.83
C VAL A 269 -2.51 11.59 15.79
N GLN A 270 -3.63 12.25 16.12
CA GLN A 270 -3.65 13.33 17.13
C GLN A 270 -3.23 12.84 18.52
N ARG A 271 -3.67 11.64 18.94
CA ARG A 271 -3.23 11.01 20.19
C ARG A 271 -1.73 10.73 20.23
N ALA A 272 -1.13 10.48 19.07
CA ALA A 272 0.32 10.33 18.92
C ALA A 272 1.09 11.67 18.88
N GLY A 273 0.41 12.80 19.06
CA GLY A 273 1.02 14.13 19.09
C GLY A 273 1.34 14.69 17.68
N ARG A 274 0.77 14.09 16.62
CA ARG A 274 0.99 14.53 15.23
C ARG A 274 -0.23 15.27 14.68
N SER A 275 -0.04 16.04 13.58
CA SER A 275 -1.15 16.65 12.84
C SER A 275 -2.10 15.57 12.32
N ALA A 276 -3.41 15.76 12.46
CA ALA A 276 -4.44 14.79 12.09
C ALA A 276 -4.28 14.25 10.66
N ASP A 277 -3.88 15.11 9.73
CA ASP A 277 -3.72 14.79 8.32
C ASP A 277 -2.27 14.43 7.93
N SER A 278 -1.39 14.16 8.92
CA SER A 278 -0.01 13.77 8.67
C SER A 278 0.17 12.31 8.26
N VAL A 279 -0.90 11.52 8.24
CA VAL A 279 -0.87 10.12 7.80
C VAL A 279 -1.98 9.90 6.77
N ALA A 280 -1.60 9.53 5.55
CA ALA A 280 -2.52 9.29 4.46
C ALA A 280 -3.26 7.96 4.61
N LEU A 281 -4.56 7.91 4.29
CA LEU A 281 -5.32 6.67 4.16
C LEU A 281 -5.37 6.25 2.68
N LEU A 282 -4.76 5.12 2.35
CA LEU A 282 -4.59 4.58 0.98
C LEU A 282 -5.16 3.16 0.90
N PRO A 283 -6.49 2.98 0.88
CA PRO A 283 -7.06 1.64 0.83
C PRO A 283 -6.80 0.94 -0.49
N GLY A 284 -6.83 -0.40 -0.44
CA GLY A 284 -6.79 -1.23 -1.63
C GLY A 284 -8.06 -1.09 -2.47
N SER A 285 -7.90 -1.05 -3.79
CA SER A 285 -9.00 -1.02 -4.74
C SER A 285 -8.80 -2.02 -5.88
N TYR A 286 -9.74 -2.96 -6.04
CA TYR A 286 -9.80 -3.82 -7.23
C TYR A 286 -10.47 -3.06 -8.36
N ILE A 287 -9.80 -2.96 -9.52
CA ILE A 287 -10.30 -2.26 -10.69
C ILE A 287 -10.57 -3.25 -11.81
N HIS A 288 -11.81 -3.27 -12.30
CA HIS A 288 -12.26 -4.07 -13.44
C HIS A 288 -12.85 -3.15 -14.50
N VAL A 289 -12.06 -2.88 -15.53
CA VAL A 289 -12.47 -2.05 -16.66
C VAL A 289 -13.31 -2.86 -17.64
N VAL A 290 -14.41 -2.29 -18.09
CA VAL A 290 -15.29 -2.88 -19.12
C VAL A 290 -15.63 -1.84 -20.17
N GLY A 291 -16.06 -2.31 -21.34
CA GLY A 291 -16.33 -1.43 -22.49
C GLY A 291 -17.63 -0.63 -22.36
N THR A 292 -18.65 -1.16 -21.64
CA THR A 292 -19.98 -0.54 -21.56
C THR A 292 -20.56 -0.64 -20.15
N ARG A 293 -21.51 0.27 -19.88
CA ARG A 293 -22.28 0.26 -18.63
C ARG A 293 -23.07 -1.04 -18.44
N ASP A 294 -23.68 -1.54 -19.52
CA ASP A 294 -24.44 -2.80 -19.49
C ASP A 294 -23.56 -4.00 -19.12
N GLU A 295 -22.31 -4.01 -19.60
CA GLU A 295 -21.34 -5.03 -19.23
C GLU A 295 -20.96 -4.92 -17.74
N ALA A 296 -20.74 -3.73 -17.23
CA ALA A 296 -20.49 -3.49 -15.81
C ALA A 296 -21.65 -4.02 -14.95
N GLU A 297 -22.88 -3.72 -15.33
CA GLU A 297 -24.06 -4.21 -14.63
C GLU A 297 -24.21 -5.73 -14.71
N ARG A 298 -23.94 -6.33 -15.87
CA ARG A 298 -23.95 -7.81 -16.02
C ARG A 298 -22.91 -8.47 -15.13
N LEU A 299 -21.69 -7.93 -15.08
CA LEU A 299 -20.60 -8.45 -14.25
C LEU A 299 -20.91 -8.31 -12.76
N SER A 300 -21.39 -7.15 -12.34
CA SER A 300 -21.86 -6.91 -10.96
C SER A 300 -22.99 -7.89 -10.59
N ARG A 301 -24.02 -7.99 -11.42
CA ARG A 301 -25.14 -8.92 -11.19
C ARG A 301 -24.69 -10.39 -11.15
N SER A 302 -23.63 -10.77 -11.90
CA SER A 302 -23.12 -12.14 -11.87
C SER A 302 -22.48 -12.50 -10.54
N ARG A 303 -21.81 -11.56 -9.89
CA ARG A 303 -21.27 -11.74 -8.52
C ARG A 303 -22.38 -11.95 -7.50
N TYR A 304 -23.46 -11.17 -7.57
CA TYR A 304 -24.63 -11.33 -6.71
C TYR A 304 -25.37 -12.66 -6.94
N ARG A 305 -25.52 -13.09 -8.21
CA ARG A 305 -26.21 -14.35 -8.53
C ARG A 305 -25.57 -15.57 -7.90
N GLY A 306 -24.23 -15.63 -7.87
CA GLY A 306 -23.51 -16.74 -7.21
C GLY A 306 -23.86 -16.87 -5.73
N ILE A 307 -24.06 -15.75 -5.04
CA ILE A 307 -24.39 -15.73 -3.61
C ILE A 307 -25.89 -15.96 -3.38
N HIS A 308 -26.76 -15.39 -4.19
CA HIS A 308 -28.20 -15.68 -4.15
C HIS A 308 -28.51 -17.15 -4.44
N ALA A 309 -27.72 -17.81 -5.29
CA ALA A 309 -27.84 -19.24 -5.55
C ALA A 309 -27.49 -20.13 -4.34
N LEU A 310 -26.78 -19.62 -3.33
CA LEU A 310 -26.51 -20.34 -2.09
C LEU A 310 -27.80 -20.57 -1.26
N GLY A 311 -28.85 -19.76 -1.49
CA GLY A 311 -30.03 -19.71 -0.64
C GLY A 311 -29.78 -19.01 0.70
N GLY A 312 -30.83 -18.41 1.27
CA GLY A 312 -30.72 -17.56 2.46
C GLY A 312 -30.06 -18.25 3.66
N GLN A 313 -30.40 -19.52 3.93
CA GLN A 313 -29.86 -20.26 5.06
C GLN A 313 -28.33 -20.52 4.92
N ARG A 314 -27.87 -20.88 3.73
CA ARG A 314 -26.44 -21.11 3.47
C ARG A 314 -25.67 -19.80 3.48
N ALA A 315 -26.22 -18.73 2.92
CA ALA A 315 -25.59 -17.42 2.94
C ALA A 315 -25.39 -16.90 4.38
N VAL A 316 -26.37 -17.06 5.25
CA VAL A 316 -26.27 -16.69 6.68
C VAL A 316 -25.26 -17.57 7.41
N GLY A 317 -25.20 -18.87 7.11
CA GLY A 317 -24.18 -19.78 7.64
C GLY A 317 -22.76 -19.37 7.25
N GLU A 318 -22.55 -19.04 5.98
CA GLU A 318 -21.26 -18.54 5.48
C GLU A 318 -20.88 -17.19 6.11
N LEU A 319 -21.86 -16.29 6.26
CA LEU A 319 -21.66 -15.01 6.93
C LEU A 319 -21.18 -15.17 8.38
N ARG A 320 -21.83 -16.04 9.15
CA ARG A 320 -21.44 -16.37 10.54
C ARG A 320 -20.01 -16.93 10.61
N THR A 321 -19.67 -17.81 9.69
CA THR A 321 -18.31 -18.40 9.61
C THR A 321 -17.26 -17.34 9.30
N ARG A 322 -17.54 -16.47 8.34
CA ARG A 322 -16.60 -15.43 7.90
C ARG A 322 -16.47 -14.27 8.89
N TYR A 323 -17.57 -13.98 9.62
CA TYR A 323 -17.68 -12.86 10.55
C TYR A 323 -18.29 -13.28 11.89
N PRO A 324 -17.55 -14.02 12.72
CA PRO A 324 -18.06 -14.59 13.97
C PRO A 324 -18.44 -13.55 15.03
N GLY A 325 -18.05 -12.28 14.84
CA GLY A 325 -18.44 -11.17 15.74
C GLY A 325 -19.85 -10.63 15.52
N LEU A 326 -20.58 -11.10 14.49
CA LEU A 326 -21.97 -10.68 14.25
C LEU A 326 -22.93 -11.38 15.21
N ARG A 327 -23.83 -10.60 15.83
CA ARG A 327 -24.88 -11.13 16.71
C ARG A 327 -26.07 -11.61 15.89
N LEU A 328 -25.96 -12.85 15.39
CA LEU A 328 -26.98 -13.48 14.54
C LEU A 328 -27.49 -14.81 15.11
N ASP A 329 -27.22 -15.11 16.38
CA ASP A 329 -27.67 -16.36 17.00
C ASP A 329 -29.19 -16.41 17.10
N GLY A 330 -29.76 -17.55 16.68
CA GLY A 330 -31.20 -17.78 16.70
C GLY A 330 -32.00 -16.99 15.65
N VAL A 331 -31.36 -16.19 14.80
CA VAL A 331 -32.03 -15.34 13.81
C VAL A 331 -32.23 -16.10 12.49
N SER A 332 -33.43 -16.03 11.93
CA SER A 332 -33.79 -16.62 10.63
C SER A 332 -33.38 -15.72 9.46
N PRO A 333 -33.08 -16.28 8.28
CA PRO A 333 -32.80 -15.49 7.07
C PRO A 333 -33.91 -14.50 6.68
N ALA A 334 -35.17 -14.85 6.98
CA ALA A 334 -36.34 -14.01 6.66
C ALA A 334 -36.59 -12.89 7.68
N ASP A 335 -35.98 -12.98 8.87
CA ASP A 335 -36.15 -12.01 9.91
C ASP A 335 -35.54 -10.65 9.50
N ARG A 336 -36.02 -9.58 10.10
CA ARG A 336 -35.36 -8.29 10.01
C ARG A 336 -33.99 -8.36 10.65
N LEU A 337 -33.01 -7.70 10.04
CA LEU A 337 -31.67 -7.59 10.60
C LEU A 337 -31.75 -6.96 12.00
N PRO A 338 -31.21 -7.61 13.05
CA PRO A 338 -31.18 -7.03 14.39
C PRO A 338 -30.46 -5.67 14.43
N ALA A 339 -31.02 -4.72 15.14
CA ALA A 339 -30.39 -3.40 15.28
C ALA A 339 -29.04 -3.46 16.00
N ASP A 340 -28.85 -4.46 16.86
CA ASP A 340 -27.66 -4.73 17.64
C ASP A 340 -26.73 -5.79 17.02
N VAL A 341 -26.89 -6.11 15.72
CA VAL A 341 -26.04 -7.07 15.00
C VAL A 341 -24.55 -6.76 15.13
N LEU A 342 -24.21 -5.49 15.28
CA LEU A 342 -22.90 -4.94 15.64
C LEU A 342 -23.09 -3.79 16.64
N PRO A 343 -22.05 -3.40 17.40
CA PRO A 343 -22.08 -2.19 18.20
C PRO A 343 -22.51 -0.97 17.37
N GLU A 344 -23.23 -0.05 17.95
CA GLU A 344 -23.69 1.17 17.28
C GLU A 344 -22.51 2.11 16.94
N ASP A 345 -21.55 2.22 17.87
CA ASP A 345 -20.35 3.03 17.71
C ASP A 345 -19.32 2.38 16.81
N PRO A 346 -18.91 2.99 15.69
CA PRO A 346 -17.89 2.45 14.78
C PRO A 346 -16.51 2.33 15.43
N ASP A 347 -16.18 3.16 16.44
CA ASP A 347 -14.93 3.02 17.20
C ASP A 347 -14.92 1.70 17.96
N ALA A 348 -16.04 1.31 18.56
CA ALA A 348 -16.18 0.03 19.26
C ALA A 348 -16.11 -1.15 18.27
N VAL A 349 -16.73 -1.05 17.11
CA VAL A 349 -16.63 -2.07 16.04
C VAL A 349 -15.19 -2.24 15.59
N PHE A 350 -14.50 -1.14 15.30
CA PHE A 350 -13.10 -1.18 14.88
C PHE A 350 -12.17 -1.73 15.96
N ALA A 351 -12.36 -1.33 17.20
CA ALA A 351 -11.56 -1.80 18.33
C ALA A 351 -11.70 -3.31 18.55
N ALA A 352 -12.92 -3.85 18.42
CA ALA A 352 -13.20 -5.26 18.64
C ALA A 352 -12.80 -6.15 17.44
N PHE A 353 -13.02 -5.68 16.22
CA PHE A 353 -13.02 -6.54 15.02
C PHE A 353 -12.11 -6.04 13.88
N GLY A 354 -11.63 -4.82 13.93
CA GLY A 354 -10.79 -4.21 12.90
C GLY A 354 -11.57 -3.67 11.70
N SER A 355 -10.82 -3.17 10.68
CA SER A 355 -11.38 -2.43 9.53
C SER A 355 -12.34 -3.27 8.67
N ARG A 356 -12.14 -4.58 8.59
CA ARG A 356 -12.99 -5.50 7.80
C ARG A 356 -14.46 -5.53 8.25
N TYR A 357 -14.78 -5.08 9.46
CA TYR A 357 -16.15 -5.00 9.97
C TYR A 357 -16.80 -3.63 9.76
N LEU A 358 -16.05 -2.59 9.45
CA LEU A 358 -16.62 -1.26 9.16
C LEU A 358 -17.58 -1.25 7.96
N PRO A 359 -17.31 -1.95 6.83
CA PRO A 359 -18.29 -2.08 5.75
C PRO A 359 -19.57 -2.78 6.17
N LEU A 360 -19.49 -3.76 7.08
CA LEU A 360 -20.65 -4.46 7.63
C LEU A 360 -21.48 -3.51 8.51
N TRP A 361 -20.80 -2.73 9.34
CA TRP A 361 -21.42 -1.71 10.17
C TRP A 361 -22.14 -0.66 9.31
N ASP A 362 -21.52 -0.18 8.25
CA ASP A 362 -22.09 0.77 7.29
C ASP A 362 -23.36 0.20 6.63
N LEU A 363 -23.29 -1.03 6.13
CA LEU A 363 -24.43 -1.72 5.52
C LEU A 363 -25.55 -2.02 6.50
N ALA A 364 -25.25 -2.40 7.74
CA ALA A 364 -26.25 -2.74 8.76
C ALA A 364 -27.14 -1.56 9.15
N ARG A 365 -26.69 -0.32 8.94
CA ARG A 365 -27.47 0.90 9.24
C ARG A 365 -28.56 1.22 8.20
N THR A 366 -28.61 0.52 7.09
CA THR A 366 -29.69 0.70 6.11
C THR A 366 -30.96 0.00 6.60
N PRO A 367 -32.05 0.75 6.86
CA PRO A 367 -33.26 0.18 7.46
C PRO A 367 -33.97 -0.83 6.55
N GLY A 368 -34.70 -1.74 7.16
CA GLY A 368 -35.67 -2.60 6.45
C GLY A 368 -35.08 -3.85 5.79
N ARG A 369 -33.76 -4.07 5.91
CA ARG A 369 -33.11 -5.30 5.39
C ARG A 369 -33.51 -6.54 6.18
N THR A 370 -33.62 -7.67 5.48
CA THR A 370 -33.63 -8.98 6.11
C THR A 370 -32.20 -9.48 6.32
N VAL A 371 -32.03 -10.48 7.21
CA VAL A 371 -30.73 -11.12 7.45
C VAL A 371 -30.17 -11.73 6.16
N ALA A 372 -31.02 -12.34 5.32
CA ALA A 372 -30.60 -12.89 4.04
C ALA A 372 -30.10 -11.82 3.06
N GLN A 373 -30.75 -10.66 3.00
CA GLN A 373 -30.34 -9.54 2.15
C GLN A 373 -28.98 -9.00 2.62
N PHE A 374 -28.84 -8.75 3.91
CA PHE A 374 -27.56 -8.33 4.49
C PHE A 374 -26.43 -9.32 4.22
N ALA A 375 -26.70 -10.63 4.43
CA ALA A 375 -25.71 -11.67 4.14
C ALA A 375 -25.30 -11.68 2.66
N ALA A 376 -26.24 -11.53 1.73
CA ALA A 376 -25.95 -11.49 0.31
C ALA A 376 -25.08 -10.28 -0.07
N GLU A 377 -25.36 -9.11 0.49
CA GLU A 377 -24.59 -7.90 0.23
C GLU A 377 -23.18 -7.99 0.82
N VAL A 378 -23.04 -8.44 2.07
CA VAL A 378 -21.74 -8.58 2.74
C VAL A 378 -20.85 -9.63 2.06
N LEU A 379 -21.41 -10.76 1.66
CA LEU A 379 -20.63 -11.86 1.04
C LEU A 379 -20.09 -11.49 -0.35
N VAL A 380 -20.68 -10.51 -1.04
CA VAL A 380 -20.15 -9.96 -2.30
C VAL A 380 -18.96 -9.04 -2.06
N LEU A 381 -18.84 -8.44 -0.87
CA LEU A 381 -17.73 -7.56 -0.57
C LEU A 381 -16.42 -8.35 -0.48
N SER A 382 -15.38 -7.78 -1.05
CA SER A 382 -13.98 -8.17 -0.79
C SER A 382 -13.44 -7.39 0.42
N GLU A 383 -12.20 -7.67 0.82
CA GLU A 383 -11.53 -6.85 1.86
C GLU A 383 -11.28 -5.41 1.38
N HIS A 384 -11.15 -5.23 0.07
CA HIS A 384 -10.89 -3.95 -0.60
C HIS A 384 -12.11 -3.52 -1.42
N ALA A 385 -12.21 -2.23 -1.71
CA ALA A 385 -13.20 -1.70 -2.62
C ALA A 385 -13.08 -2.37 -4.01
N SER A 386 -14.20 -2.57 -4.69
CA SER A 386 -14.20 -3.16 -6.03
C SER A 386 -14.95 -2.23 -6.98
N PHE A 387 -14.22 -1.64 -7.91
CA PHE A 387 -14.75 -0.74 -8.92
C PHE A 387 -14.86 -1.49 -10.25
N ILE A 388 -16.09 -1.61 -10.74
CA ILE A 388 -16.42 -2.27 -12.00
C ILE A 388 -17.18 -1.25 -12.85
N GLY A 389 -16.64 -0.90 -14.03
CA GLY A 389 -17.27 0.11 -14.87
C GLY A 389 -16.47 0.42 -16.13
N THR A 390 -16.99 1.37 -16.90
CA THR A 390 -16.18 2.00 -17.95
C THR A 390 -15.06 2.82 -17.30
N PRO A 391 -13.98 3.13 -18.03
CA PRO A 391 -12.92 3.99 -17.48
C PRO A 391 -13.43 5.29 -16.86
N GLU A 392 -14.44 5.90 -17.46
CA GLU A 392 -15.05 7.16 -17.00
C GLU A 392 -15.76 6.95 -15.66
N GLN A 393 -16.59 5.90 -15.56
CA GLN A 393 -17.32 5.57 -14.33
C GLN A 393 -16.37 5.27 -13.17
N ILE A 394 -15.30 4.52 -13.42
CA ILE A 394 -14.31 4.18 -12.41
C ILE A 394 -13.54 5.42 -11.97
N GLY A 395 -13.03 6.21 -12.92
CA GLY A 395 -12.30 7.44 -12.61
C GLY A 395 -13.12 8.42 -11.78
N ASP A 396 -14.41 8.62 -12.13
CA ASP A 396 -15.34 9.47 -11.38
C ASP A 396 -15.63 8.93 -9.98
N GLU A 397 -15.81 7.62 -9.83
CA GLU A 397 -16.09 7.00 -8.53
C GLU A 397 -14.87 7.06 -7.61
N LEU A 398 -13.65 6.80 -8.12
CA LEU A 398 -12.42 6.98 -7.37
C LEU A 398 -12.25 8.44 -6.92
N ARG A 399 -12.55 9.39 -7.83
CA ARG A 399 -12.50 10.82 -7.53
C ARG A 399 -13.53 11.21 -6.46
N ARG A 400 -14.75 10.68 -6.53
CA ARG A 400 -15.79 10.89 -5.51
C ARG A 400 -15.34 10.45 -4.12
N TRP A 401 -14.67 9.28 -4.00
CA TRP A 401 -14.15 8.81 -2.71
C TRP A 401 -13.13 9.78 -2.11
N TYR A 402 -12.30 10.37 -2.97
CA TYR A 402 -11.33 11.37 -2.55
C TYR A 402 -11.99 12.70 -2.17
N ASP A 403 -12.87 13.22 -3.01
CA ASP A 403 -13.53 14.51 -2.80
C ASP A 403 -14.49 14.49 -1.61
N ASP A 404 -15.12 13.36 -1.35
CA ASP A 404 -16.01 13.11 -0.21
C ASP A 404 -15.25 12.84 1.12
N ASP A 405 -13.95 13.12 1.18
CA ASP A 405 -13.09 12.96 2.35
C ASP A 405 -12.99 11.53 2.89
N GLY A 406 -13.21 10.53 2.02
CA GLY A 406 -13.10 9.13 2.41
C GLY A 406 -11.66 8.61 2.44
N VAL A 407 -10.83 9.11 1.53
CA VAL A 407 -9.46 8.61 1.31
C VAL A 407 -8.52 9.74 0.87
N ASP A 408 -7.20 9.51 0.96
CA ASP A 408 -6.18 10.41 0.39
C ASP A 408 -5.68 9.91 -0.97
N GLY A 409 -6.13 8.76 -1.39
CA GLY A 409 -5.77 8.08 -2.62
C GLY A 409 -6.05 6.60 -2.53
N PHE A 410 -5.48 5.82 -3.44
CA PHE A 410 -5.70 4.38 -3.50
C PHE A 410 -4.43 3.61 -3.78
N GLN A 411 -4.36 2.41 -3.23
CA GLN A 411 -3.49 1.36 -3.72
C GLN A 411 -4.29 0.51 -4.71
N THR A 412 -4.03 0.70 -6.00
CA THR A 412 -4.74 0.01 -7.07
C THR A 412 -4.25 -1.41 -7.25
N ILE A 413 -5.17 -2.36 -7.23
CA ILE A 413 -4.98 -3.76 -7.56
C ILE A 413 -5.66 -3.99 -8.91
N LEU A 414 -4.87 -4.29 -9.94
CA LEU A 414 -5.41 -4.47 -11.27
C LEU A 414 -6.26 -5.74 -11.36
N GLY A 415 -7.47 -5.60 -11.90
CA GLY A 415 -8.36 -6.74 -12.15
C GLY A 415 -8.27 -7.31 -13.57
N ASN A 416 -8.02 -6.47 -14.58
CA ASN A 416 -7.99 -6.91 -15.98
C ASN A 416 -7.20 -5.98 -16.91
N ASP A 417 -7.73 -4.88 -17.39
CA ASP A 417 -7.19 -4.07 -18.48
C ASP A 417 -6.23 -2.99 -17.98
N PHE A 418 -4.93 -3.27 -18.10
CA PHE A 418 -3.87 -2.36 -17.64
C PHE A 418 -3.74 -1.12 -18.54
N GLU A 419 -3.92 -1.27 -19.83
CA GLU A 419 -3.83 -0.16 -20.78
C GLU A 419 -4.94 0.86 -20.53
N ALA A 420 -6.20 0.41 -20.45
CA ALA A 420 -7.31 1.29 -20.13
C ALA A 420 -7.20 1.92 -18.73
N LEU A 421 -6.65 1.20 -17.75
CA LEU A 421 -6.34 1.76 -16.45
C LEU A 421 -5.38 2.95 -16.57
N CYS A 422 -4.25 2.77 -17.26
CA CYS A 422 -3.22 3.78 -17.42
C CYS A 422 -3.67 4.98 -18.28
N GLU A 423 -4.35 4.72 -19.39
CA GLU A 423 -4.65 5.76 -20.36
C GLU A 423 -5.92 6.58 -20.03
N ARG A 424 -6.90 5.97 -19.36
CA ARG A 424 -8.23 6.54 -19.23
C ARG A 424 -8.71 6.68 -17.77
N VAL A 425 -8.38 5.74 -16.89
CA VAL A 425 -8.85 5.77 -15.50
C VAL A 425 -7.99 6.69 -14.63
N ILE A 426 -6.68 6.49 -14.61
CA ILE A 426 -5.77 7.24 -13.73
C ILE A 426 -5.73 8.74 -14.08
N PRO A 427 -5.64 9.15 -15.35
CA PRO A 427 -5.69 10.58 -15.67
C PRO A 427 -6.98 11.27 -15.21
N ARG A 428 -8.13 10.57 -15.33
CA ARG A 428 -9.41 11.09 -14.84
C ARG A 428 -9.47 11.17 -13.32
N PHE A 429 -8.99 10.15 -12.63
CA PHE A 429 -8.91 10.14 -11.17
C PHE A 429 -8.05 11.29 -10.63
N ARG A 430 -6.92 11.58 -11.29
CA ARG A 430 -6.00 12.63 -10.87
C ARG A 430 -6.48 14.04 -11.22
N GLY A 431 -7.38 14.19 -12.18
CA GLY A 431 -7.86 15.47 -12.68
C GLY A 431 -6.97 16.06 -13.77
N ASP A 432 -7.53 16.98 -14.58
CA ASP A 432 -6.88 17.55 -15.76
C ASP A 432 -5.60 18.37 -15.45
N ASP A 433 -5.47 18.89 -14.24
CA ASP A 433 -4.27 19.64 -13.80
C ASP A 433 -2.98 18.79 -13.74
N ALA A 434 -3.12 17.47 -13.65
CA ALA A 434 -1.98 16.56 -13.65
C ALA A 434 -1.26 16.48 -15.00
N ARG A 435 -1.89 16.82 -16.10
CA ARG A 435 -1.27 16.83 -17.43
C ARG A 435 -0.29 17.99 -17.64
N GLY A 436 -0.50 19.11 -16.95
CA GLY A 436 0.38 20.30 -17.01
C GLY A 436 1.67 20.16 -16.18
N ALA A 437 1.64 19.41 -15.09
CA ALA A 437 2.79 19.24 -14.21
C ALA A 437 3.88 18.28 -14.78
N HIS A 438 3.56 17.52 -15.80
CA HIS A 438 4.49 16.57 -16.44
C HIS A 438 5.27 17.14 -17.64
N GLY A 439 4.99 18.40 -18.05
CA GLY A 439 5.66 19.09 -19.14
C GLY A 439 6.95 19.85 -18.78
N GLY A 440 7.37 19.83 -17.51
CA GLY A 440 8.56 20.51 -17.01
C GLY A 440 9.83 19.72 -17.24
N ALA A 441 10.64 20.16 -18.20
CA ALA A 441 12.06 19.91 -18.46
C ALA A 441 12.64 18.59 -17.98
N HIS A 442 12.92 17.70 -18.92
CA HIS A 442 13.86 16.59 -18.72
C HIS A 442 15.15 17.12 -18.05
N PRO A 443 15.59 16.58 -16.91
CA PRO A 443 16.96 16.81 -16.48
C PRO A 443 17.87 16.21 -17.56
N ARG A 444 18.74 17.05 -18.13
CA ARG A 444 19.78 16.60 -19.07
C ARG A 444 20.56 15.48 -18.40
N PRO A 445 20.93 14.43 -19.14
CA PRO A 445 21.81 13.40 -18.62
C PRO A 445 23.09 14.07 -18.12
N VAL A 446 23.46 13.81 -16.87
CA VAL A 446 24.74 14.23 -16.31
C VAL A 446 25.82 13.62 -17.20
N ASN A 447 26.57 14.49 -17.91
CA ASN A 447 27.71 14.10 -18.71
C ASN A 447 28.64 13.25 -17.84
N ARG A 448 28.74 11.96 -18.14
CA ARG A 448 29.83 11.13 -17.64
C ARG A 448 31.12 11.71 -18.22
N PRO A 449 32.15 12.02 -17.39
CA PRO A 449 33.43 12.38 -17.93
C PRO A 449 33.94 11.23 -18.79
N SER A 450 34.18 11.52 -20.06
CA SER A 450 34.86 10.58 -20.97
C SER A 450 36.23 10.27 -20.40
N HIS A 451 36.46 9.05 -19.98
CA HIS A 451 37.82 8.57 -19.77
C HIS A 451 38.56 8.64 -21.11
N ARG A 452 39.38 9.69 -21.28
CA ARG A 452 40.43 9.67 -22.29
C ARG A 452 41.53 8.77 -21.77
N THR A 453 41.74 7.66 -22.45
CA THR A 453 42.96 6.88 -22.41
C THR A 453 44.15 7.74 -22.84
N ALA A 454 45.15 7.86 -22.01
CA ALA A 454 46.53 8.08 -22.35
C ALA A 454 47.40 7.27 -21.38
#